data_fae5b20ec31af6d02480179d4296f272
#
_entry.id   fae5b20ec31af6d02480179d4296f272
#
_cell.length_a   1.000
_cell.length_b   1.000
_cell.length_c   1.000
_cell.angle_alpha   90.00
_cell.angle_beta   90.00
_cell.angle_gamma   90.00
#
_symmetry.space_group_name_H-M   'P 1'
#
loop_
_entity.id
_entity.type
_entity.pdbx_description
1 polymer ?
#
loop_
_entity_poly.entity_id
_entity_poly.type
_entity_poly.pdbx_seq_one_letter_code
_entity_poly.pdbx_strand_id
1 'polypeptide(L)'
;MGIIIAIIVVALLVVWVISVQRKLVGQDELCQNAMSTIGVQQESRWDALTGMVELVKSYNEHEYNTLRDVIAQRRPIDGNSTAAEADAQETLMGQVAAGINVVVEKYPELKANENYAKAMDAVDKYTNMVRTSKMVYNDTATKYNKLIRQIPDSIVAALFGFKVRDYLKTEDKKTEMPSLKI
;
A
#
# COMPACT_ATOMS: atom_id res chain seq x y z
N MET A 1 45.74 -25.52 -22.09
CA MET A 1 44.41 -25.20 -22.65
C MET A 1 43.29 -25.38 -21.60
N GLY A 2 43.18 -26.53 -20.92
CA GLY A 2 42.10 -26.78 -19.94
C GLY A 2 41.99 -25.75 -18.82
N ILE A 3 43.12 -25.33 -18.23
CA ILE A 3 43.15 -24.33 -17.12
C ILE A 3 42.63 -22.95 -17.62
N ILE A 4 43.01 -22.55 -18.82
CA ILE A 4 42.57 -21.27 -19.39
C ILE A 4 41.04 -21.29 -19.63
N ILE A 5 40.52 -22.40 -20.15
CA ILE A 5 39.07 -22.59 -20.35
C ILE A 5 38.33 -22.55 -19.00
N ALA A 6 38.85 -23.21 -17.98
CA ALA A 6 38.31 -23.20 -16.62
C ALA A 6 38.24 -21.78 -16.03
N ILE A 7 39.29 -20.97 -16.19
CA ILE A 7 39.34 -19.57 -15.73
C ILE A 7 38.28 -18.74 -16.45
N ILE A 8 38.13 -18.89 -17.79
CA ILE A 8 37.17 -18.17 -18.57
C ILE A 8 35.73 -18.52 -18.12
N VAL A 9 35.44 -19.80 -17.91
CA VAL A 9 34.12 -20.25 -17.43
C VAL A 9 33.78 -19.65 -16.07
N VAL A 10 34.74 -19.68 -15.12
CA VAL A 10 34.58 -19.07 -13.79
C VAL A 10 34.32 -17.56 -13.91
N ALA A 11 35.11 -16.85 -14.73
CA ALA A 11 34.91 -15.42 -14.95
C ALA A 11 33.50 -15.10 -15.50
N LEU A 12 33.01 -15.88 -16.47
CA LEU A 12 31.67 -15.72 -17.02
C LEU A 12 30.57 -15.99 -15.97
N LEU A 13 30.74 -16.99 -15.11
CA LEU A 13 29.81 -17.28 -14.01
C LEU A 13 29.78 -16.12 -13.01
N VAL A 14 30.91 -15.55 -12.65
CA VAL A 14 30.97 -14.39 -11.73
C VAL A 14 30.24 -13.18 -12.34
N VAL A 15 30.50 -12.86 -13.60
CA VAL A 15 29.83 -11.76 -14.29
C VAL A 15 28.31 -11.99 -14.36
N TRP A 16 27.90 -13.23 -14.61
CA TRP A 16 26.49 -13.59 -14.63
C TRP A 16 25.84 -13.40 -13.25
N VAL A 17 26.46 -13.91 -12.17
CA VAL A 17 25.96 -13.75 -10.78
C VAL A 17 25.80 -12.28 -10.42
N ILE A 18 26.79 -11.43 -10.72
CA ILE A 18 26.73 -9.99 -10.47
C ILE A 18 25.58 -9.34 -11.26
N SER A 19 25.38 -9.74 -12.50
CA SER A 19 24.31 -9.21 -13.36
C SER A 19 22.91 -9.53 -12.78
N VAL A 20 22.72 -10.79 -12.36
CA VAL A 20 21.46 -11.24 -11.73
C VAL A 20 21.23 -10.52 -10.39
N GLN A 21 22.28 -10.42 -9.55
CA GLN A 21 22.18 -9.73 -8.27
C GLN A 21 21.77 -8.26 -8.44
N ARG A 22 22.39 -7.53 -9.40
CA ARG A 22 22.01 -6.14 -9.71
C ARG A 22 20.56 -6.02 -10.14
N LYS A 23 20.06 -6.97 -10.95
CA LYS A 23 18.68 -7.02 -11.40
C LYS A 23 17.71 -7.25 -10.25
N LEU A 24 18.05 -8.16 -9.32
CA LEU A 24 17.23 -8.43 -8.12
C LEU A 24 17.17 -7.22 -7.20
N VAL A 25 18.31 -6.58 -6.91
CA VAL A 25 18.35 -5.35 -6.11
C VAL A 25 17.49 -4.25 -6.75
N GLY A 26 17.65 -4.01 -8.05
CA GLY A 26 16.87 -2.98 -8.74
C GLY A 26 15.35 -3.22 -8.69
N GLN A 27 14.91 -4.48 -8.78
CA GLN A 27 13.48 -4.81 -8.64
C GLN A 27 13.00 -4.72 -7.19
N ASP A 28 13.85 -5.04 -6.22
CA ASP A 28 13.53 -4.88 -4.80
C ASP A 28 13.35 -3.41 -4.42
N GLU A 29 14.23 -2.53 -4.89
CA GLU A 29 14.13 -1.07 -4.73
C GLU A 29 12.84 -0.51 -5.35
N LEU A 30 12.41 -1.02 -6.51
CA LEU A 30 11.14 -0.62 -7.11
C LEU A 30 9.95 -1.02 -6.22
N CYS A 31 9.99 -2.19 -5.56
CA CYS A 31 8.97 -2.58 -4.60
C CYS A 31 8.95 -1.64 -3.37
N GLN A 32 10.12 -1.29 -2.84
CA GLN A 32 10.23 -0.36 -1.72
C GLN A 32 9.70 1.03 -2.07
N ASN A 33 10.04 1.56 -3.25
CA ASN A 33 9.54 2.83 -3.75
C ASN A 33 8.01 2.82 -3.92
N ALA A 34 7.46 1.72 -4.45
CA ALA A 34 6.02 1.57 -4.59
C ALA A 34 5.32 1.53 -3.23
N MET A 35 5.89 0.84 -2.22
CA MET A 35 5.37 0.83 -0.85
C MET A 35 5.45 2.22 -0.19
N SER A 36 6.57 2.92 -0.34
CA SER A 36 6.70 4.30 0.14
C SER A 36 5.64 5.23 -0.47
N THR A 37 5.31 5.05 -1.76
CA THR A 37 4.25 5.82 -2.42
C THR A 37 2.90 5.57 -1.77
N ILE A 38 2.59 4.31 -1.40
CA ILE A 38 1.37 3.97 -0.66
C ILE A 38 1.36 4.70 0.69
N GLY A 39 2.49 4.70 1.41
CA GLY A 39 2.63 5.39 2.69
C GLY A 39 2.28 6.87 2.61
N VAL A 40 2.81 7.58 1.61
CA VAL A 40 2.51 9.00 1.38
C VAL A 40 1.01 9.24 1.12
N GLN A 41 0.36 8.37 0.33
CA GLN A 41 -1.06 8.50 0.04
C GLN A 41 -1.92 8.17 1.27
N GLN A 42 -1.55 7.14 2.04
CA GLN A 42 -2.21 6.80 3.30
C GLN A 42 -2.07 7.93 4.32
N GLU A 43 -0.90 8.55 4.42
CA GLU A 43 -0.69 9.70 5.30
C GLU A 43 -1.61 10.86 4.96
N SER A 44 -1.69 11.24 3.70
CA SER A 44 -2.59 12.29 3.24
C SER A 44 -4.07 11.96 3.50
N ARG A 45 -4.46 10.69 3.38
CA ARG A 45 -5.81 10.24 3.71
C ARG A 45 -6.08 10.31 5.22
N TRP A 46 -5.10 9.94 6.05
CA TRP A 46 -5.18 10.10 7.51
C TRP A 46 -5.39 11.56 7.92
N ASP A 47 -4.67 12.48 7.30
CA ASP A 47 -4.81 13.90 7.60
C ASP A 47 -6.21 14.43 7.23
N ALA A 48 -6.77 14.00 6.10
CA ALA A 48 -8.13 14.32 5.71
C ALA A 48 -9.17 13.75 6.69
N LEU A 49 -9.04 12.47 7.08
CA LEU A 49 -9.90 11.82 8.08
C LEU A 49 -9.80 12.49 9.44
N THR A 50 -8.59 12.86 9.88
CA THR A 50 -8.37 13.59 11.12
C THR A 50 -9.10 14.94 11.09
N GLY A 51 -9.01 15.68 9.98
CA GLY A 51 -9.75 16.92 9.79
C GLY A 51 -11.27 16.74 9.90
N MET A 52 -11.80 15.64 9.36
CA MET A 52 -13.23 15.32 9.51
C MET A 52 -13.61 14.99 10.95
N VAL A 53 -12.78 14.24 11.67
CA VAL A 53 -13.02 13.89 13.09
C VAL A 53 -13.01 15.14 13.97
N GLU A 54 -12.15 16.12 13.70
CA GLU A 54 -12.16 17.40 14.43
C GLU A 54 -13.48 18.16 14.26
N LEU A 55 -14.14 18.06 13.10
CA LEU A 55 -15.47 18.66 12.90
C LEU A 55 -16.55 17.95 13.73
N VAL A 56 -16.42 16.65 13.98
CA VAL A 56 -17.35 15.87 14.81
C VAL A 56 -17.38 16.38 16.26
N LYS A 57 -16.26 16.88 16.77
CA LYS A 57 -16.11 17.34 18.16
C LYS A 57 -17.20 18.34 18.60
N SER A 58 -17.59 19.26 17.72
CA SER A 58 -18.62 20.26 18.02
C SER A 58 -20.05 19.71 18.06
N TYR A 59 -20.27 18.48 17.56
CA TYR A 59 -21.56 17.82 17.53
C TYR A 59 -21.70 16.72 18.57
N ASN A 60 -20.63 15.93 18.82
CA ASN A 60 -20.65 14.84 19.77
C ASN A 60 -19.24 14.51 20.29
N GLU A 61 -18.97 14.89 21.54
CA GLU A 61 -17.65 14.68 22.17
C GLU A 61 -17.34 13.18 22.41
N HIS A 62 -18.35 12.36 22.69
CA HIS A 62 -18.15 10.92 22.90
C HIS A 62 -17.70 10.24 21.61
N GLU A 63 -18.39 10.49 20.50
CA GLU A 63 -18.03 9.94 19.19
C GLU A 63 -16.66 10.46 18.72
N TYR A 64 -16.37 11.76 18.97
CA TYR A 64 -15.05 12.34 18.71
C TYR A 64 -13.94 11.58 19.43
N ASN A 65 -14.08 11.34 20.74
CA ASN A 65 -13.08 10.62 21.53
C ASN A 65 -12.89 9.18 21.01
N THR A 66 -13.96 8.48 20.68
CA THR A 66 -13.91 7.14 20.10
C THR A 66 -13.12 7.10 18.79
N LEU A 67 -13.39 8.03 17.88
CA LEU A 67 -12.69 8.11 16.59
C LEU A 67 -11.22 8.52 16.75
N ARG A 68 -10.95 9.46 17.67
CA ARG A 68 -9.57 9.88 18.00
C ARG A 68 -8.73 8.71 18.53
N ASP A 69 -9.32 7.83 19.33
CA ASP A 69 -8.62 6.66 19.87
C ASP A 69 -8.25 5.64 18.77
N VAL A 70 -9.05 5.56 17.70
CA VAL A 70 -8.67 4.80 16.50
C VAL A 70 -7.53 5.49 15.74
N ILE A 71 -7.61 6.82 15.57
CA ILE A 71 -6.55 7.61 14.90
C ILE A 71 -5.21 7.50 15.65
N ALA A 72 -5.24 7.39 16.98
CA ALA A 72 -4.03 7.22 17.80
C ALA A 72 -3.27 5.91 17.50
N GLN A 73 -3.89 4.95 16.82
CA GLN A 73 -3.26 3.71 16.36
C GLN A 73 -2.58 3.84 14.98
N ARG A 74 -2.63 5.04 14.38
CA ARG A 74 -1.93 5.36 13.13
C ARG A 74 -0.45 5.03 13.24
N ARG A 75 0.09 4.40 12.20
CA ARG A 75 1.52 4.13 12.02
C ARG A 75 1.94 4.53 10.61
N PRO A 76 3.13 5.13 10.47
CA PRO A 76 3.65 5.45 9.14
C PRO A 76 3.97 4.17 8.37
N ILE A 77 3.75 4.22 7.06
CA ILE A 77 4.15 3.16 6.12
C ILE A 77 5.27 3.72 5.25
N ASP A 78 6.35 2.96 5.14
CA ASP A 78 7.53 3.29 4.35
C ASP A 78 7.93 2.13 3.42
N GLY A 79 9.05 2.28 2.70
CA GLY A 79 9.54 1.26 1.74
C GLY A 79 9.89 -0.09 2.37
N ASN A 80 10.14 -0.14 3.69
CA ASN A 80 10.48 -1.36 4.43
C ASN A 80 9.25 -2.01 5.07
N SER A 81 8.11 -1.31 5.08
CA SER A 81 6.87 -1.83 5.65
C SER A 81 6.36 -3.04 4.88
N THR A 82 5.72 -3.93 5.60
CA THR A 82 5.10 -5.14 5.04
C THR A 82 3.73 -4.83 4.43
N ALA A 83 3.27 -5.70 3.53
CA ALA A 83 1.91 -5.62 2.99
C ALA A 83 0.84 -5.71 4.10
N ALA A 84 1.09 -6.53 5.12
CA ALA A 84 0.18 -6.68 6.26
C ALA A 84 0.05 -5.38 7.08
N GLU A 85 1.14 -4.65 7.30
CA GLU A 85 1.13 -3.36 8.00
C GLU A 85 0.34 -2.30 7.21
N ALA A 86 0.57 -2.21 5.90
CA ALA A 86 -0.16 -1.27 5.04
C ALA A 86 -1.67 -1.61 4.98
N ASP A 87 -2.05 -2.88 4.90
CA ASP A 87 -3.45 -3.32 4.94
C ASP A 87 -4.11 -3.11 6.31
N ALA A 88 -3.35 -3.21 7.41
CA ALA A 88 -3.84 -2.89 8.75
C ALA A 88 -4.20 -1.39 8.87
N GLN A 89 -3.39 -0.50 8.30
CA GLN A 89 -3.71 0.94 8.26
C GLN A 89 -4.96 1.23 7.43
N GLU A 90 -5.17 0.54 6.31
CA GLU A 90 -6.42 0.63 5.52
C GLU A 90 -7.64 0.23 6.34
N THR A 91 -7.52 -0.82 7.15
CA THR A 91 -8.62 -1.28 8.02
C THR A 91 -8.98 -0.22 9.07
N LEU A 92 -7.99 0.40 9.71
CA LEU A 92 -8.22 1.48 10.69
C LEU A 92 -8.86 2.71 10.04
N MET A 93 -8.39 3.13 8.86
CA MET A 93 -9.00 4.24 8.11
C MET A 93 -10.45 3.94 7.73
N GLY A 94 -10.74 2.69 7.36
CA GLY A 94 -12.11 2.23 7.10
C GLY A 94 -13.01 2.32 8.33
N GLN A 95 -12.50 1.99 9.52
CA GLN A 95 -13.25 2.13 10.79
C GLN A 95 -13.55 3.59 11.11
N VAL A 96 -12.58 4.49 10.94
CA VAL A 96 -12.79 5.94 11.14
C VAL A 96 -13.83 6.48 10.17
N ALA A 97 -13.72 6.14 8.88
CA ALA A 97 -14.68 6.58 7.86
C ALA A 97 -16.11 6.07 8.16
N ALA A 98 -16.26 4.80 8.56
CA ALA A 98 -17.54 4.24 8.95
C ALA A 98 -18.14 4.94 10.18
N GLY A 99 -17.31 5.22 11.19
CA GLY A 99 -17.75 5.98 12.37
C GLY A 99 -18.20 7.40 12.05
N ILE A 100 -17.47 8.12 11.19
CA ILE A 100 -17.86 9.44 10.70
C ILE A 100 -19.23 9.37 10.00
N ASN A 101 -19.47 8.37 9.16
CA ASN A 101 -20.76 8.21 8.47
C ASN A 101 -21.92 8.03 9.45
N VAL A 102 -21.74 7.25 10.53
CA VAL A 102 -22.75 7.08 11.59
C VAL A 102 -23.07 8.41 12.27
N VAL A 103 -22.07 9.27 12.51
CA VAL A 103 -22.27 10.58 13.11
C VAL A 103 -23.04 11.50 12.15
N VAL A 104 -22.68 11.50 10.87
CA VAL A 104 -23.33 12.33 9.83
C VAL A 104 -24.82 11.96 9.63
N GLU A 105 -25.16 10.66 9.79
CA GLU A 105 -26.56 10.23 9.76
C GLU A 105 -27.37 10.80 10.94
N LYS A 106 -26.74 10.97 12.11
CA LYS A 106 -27.37 11.54 13.31
C LYS A 106 -27.41 13.09 13.28
N TYR A 107 -26.47 13.73 12.59
CA TYR A 107 -26.27 15.18 12.54
C TYR A 107 -26.20 15.67 11.09
N PRO A 108 -27.37 15.81 10.39
CA PRO A 108 -27.41 16.20 8.98
C PRO A 108 -26.75 17.56 8.68
N GLU A 109 -26.75 18.47 9.66
CA GLU A 109 -26.08 19.78 9.57
C GLU A 109 -24.56 19.67 9.41
N LEU A 110 -23.93 18.61 9.94
CA LEU A 110 -22.52 18.32 9.68
C LEU A 110 -22.29 18.03 8.20
N LYS A 111 -23.18 17.29 7.56
CA LYS A 111 -23.11 17.00 6.12
C LYS A 111 -23.21 18.25 5.26
N ALA A 112 -23.96 19.25 5.72
CA ALA A 112 -24.12 20.54 5.03
C ALA A 112 -22.92 21.48 5.24
N ASN A 113 -21.96 21.13 6.10
CA ASN A 113 -20.78 21.94 6.39
C ASN A 113 -19.79 21.88 5.20
N GLU A 114 -19.38 23.06 4.71
CA GLU A 114 -18.48 23.17 3.56
C GLU A 114 -17.10 22.52 3.82
N ASN A 115 -16.58 22.63 5.04
CA ASN A 115 -15.32 22.00 5.40
C ASN A 115 -15.41 20.48 5.44
N TYR A 116 -16.57 19.93 5.86
CA TYR A 116 -16.85 18.51 5.77
C TYR A 116 -16.83 18.02 4.31
N ALA A 117 -17.52 18.72 3.41
CA ALA A 117 -17.56 18.38 2.00
C ALA A 117 -16.16 18.39 1.38
N LYS A 118 -15.34 19.42 1.65
CA LYS A 118 -13.93 19.49 1.18
C LYS A 118 -13.06 18.36 1.72
N ALA A 119 -13.22 18.01 3.00
CA ALA A 119 -12.47 16.93 3.61
C ALA A 119 -12.91 15.56 3.03
N MET A 120 -14.20 15.36 2.76
CA MET A 120 -14.73 14.15 2.13
C MET A 120 -14.18 13.97 0.71
N ASP A 121 -14.16 15.05 -0.10
CA ASP A 121 -13.55 15.04 -1.43
C ASP A 121 -12.06 14.65 -1.37
N ALA A 122 -11.34 15.13 -0.35
CA ALA A 122 -9.95 14.76 -0.13
C ALA A 122 -9.80 13.28 0.26
N VAL A 123 -10.65 12.75 1.15
CA VAL A 123 -10.68 11.33 1.52
C VAL A 123 -10.92 10.45 0.30
N ASP A 124 -11.90 10.79 -0.53
CA ASP A 124 -12.22 10.05 -1.75
C ASP A 124 -11.07 10.09 -2.76
N LYS A 125 -10.45 11.27 -2.95
CA LYS A 125 -9.28 11.43 -3.79
C LYS A 125 -8.14 10.52 -3.34
N TYR A 126 -7.76 10.58 -2.07
CA TYR A 126 -6.63 9.79 -1.56
C TYR A 126 -6.96 8.30 -1.49
N THR A 127 -8.22 7.91 -1.26
CA THR A 127 -8.66 6.51 -1.38
C THR A 127 -8.39 5.95 -2.78
N ASN A 128 -8.71 6.71 -3.82
CA ASN A 128 -8.43 6.30 -5.20
C ASN A 128 -6.92 6.26 -5.50
N MET A 129 -6.14 7.21 -4.93
CA MET A 129 -4.69 7.23 -5.10
C MET A 129 -4.03 6.03 -4.40
N VAL A 130 -4.43 5.68 -3.18
CA VAL A 130 -3.96 4.48 -2.46
C VAL A 130 -4.29 3.23 -3.27
N ARG A 131 -5.52 3.09 -3.77
CA ARG A 131 -5.92 1.94 -4.59
C ARG A 131 -5.03 1.79 -5.83
N THR A 132 -4.78 2.88 -6.54
CA THR A 132 -3.88 2.88 -7.72
C THR A 132 -2.45 2.50 -7.32
N SER A 133 -1.93 3.05 -6.22
CA SER A 133 -0.59 2.75 -5.72
C SER A 133 -0.46 1.27 -5.30
N LYS A 134 -1.50 0.68 -4.69
CA LYS A 134 -1.55 -0.77 -4.36
C LYS A 134 -1.48 -1.63 -5.63
N MET A 135 -2.14 -1.24 -6.71
CA MET A 135 -2.04 -1.96 -7.99
C MET A 135 -0.62 -1.90 -8.55
N VAL A 136 0.02 -0.72 -8.53
CA VAL A 136 1.42 -0.55 -8.97
C VAL A 136 2.37 -1.39 -8.11
N TYR A 137 2.18 -1.40 -6.79
CA TYR A 137 2.98 -2.25 -5.90
C TYR A 137 2.82 -3.74 -6.25
N ASN A 138 1.59 -4.22 -6.41
CA ASN A 138 1.32 -5.63 -6.72
C ASN A 138 1.93 -6.05 -8.07
N ASP A 139 1.87 -5.19 -9.08
CA ASP A 139 2.53 -5.42 -10.37
C ASP A 139 4.05 -5.51 -10.22
N THR A 140 4.64 -4.62 -9.42
CA THR A 140 6.08 -4.59 -9.16
C THR A 140 6.52 -5.82 -8.36
N ALA A 141 5.77 -6.19 -7.32
CA ALA A 141 5.98 -7.39 -6.53
C ALA A 141 5.85 -8.66 -7.38
N THR A 142 4.92 -8.69 -8.35
CA THR A 142 4.78 -9.80 -9.29
C THR A 142 6.04 -9.98 -10.14
N LYS A 143 6.59 -8.90 -10.68
CA LYS A 143 7.84 -8.92 -11.48
C LYS A 143 9.02 -9.38 -10.64
N TYR A 144 9.17 -8.85 -9.43
CA TYR A 144 10.19 -9.25 -8.49
C TYR A 144 10.08 -10.72 -8.07
N ASN A 145 8.90 -11.16 -7.64
CA ASN A 145 8.64 -12.54 -7.24
C ASN A 145 8.87 -13.54 -8.38
N LYS A 146 8.58 -13.15 -9.62
CA LYS A 146 8.87 -13.96 -10.82
C LYS A 146 10.38 -14.20 -10.95
N LEU A 147 11.22 -13.17 -10.79
CA LEU A 147 12.67 -13.30 -10.86
C LEU A 147 13.21 -14.23 -9.77
N ILE A 148 12.75 -14.08 -8.53
CA ILE A 148 13.16 -14.94 -7.40
C ILE A 148 12.84 -16.43 -7.65
N ARG A 149 11.77 -16.72 -8.39
CA ARG A 149 11.30 -18.09 -8.63
C ARG A 149 11.81 -18.71 -9.93
N GLN A 150 12.30 -17.92 -10.86
CA GLN A 150 12.79 -18.40 -12.16
C GLN A 150 14.21 -18.95 -12.07
N ILE A 151 14.42 -20.15 -12.64
CA ILE A 151 15.77 -20.69 -12.86
C ILE A 151 16.36 -20.00 -14.11
N PRO A 152 17.63 -19.57 -14.07
CA PRO A 152 18.63 -19.81 -13.01
C PRO A 152 18.68 -18.69 -11.95
N ASP A 153 17.94 -17.58 -12.06
CA ASP A 153 17.99 -16.41 -11.18
C ASP A 153 17.67 -16.77 -9.72
N SER A 154 16.82 -17.78 -9.48
CA SER A 154 16.45 -18.28 -8.15
C SER A 154 17.64 -18.81 -7.32
N ILE A 155 18.68 -19.33 -7.97
CA ILE A 155 19.90 -19.79 -7.31
C ILE A 155 20.62 -18.59 -6.68
N VAL A 156 20.77 -17.52 -7.43
CA VAL A 156 21.39 -16.28 -6.97
C VAL A 156 20.52 -15.62 -5.90
N ALA A 157 19.22 -15.60 -6.07
CA ALA A 157 18.27 -15.06 -5.09
C ALA A 157 18.40 -15.76 -3.74
N ALA A 158 18.47 -17.09 -3.72
CA ALA A 158 18.66 -17.88 -2.50
C ALA A 158 20.02 -17.61 -1.85
N LEU A 159 21.09 -17.51 -2.64
CA LEU A 159 22.46 -17.25 -2.15
C LEU A 159 22.57 -15.89 -1.44
N PHE A 160 21.89 -14.86 -1.94
CA PHE A 160 21.92 -13.51 -1.38
C PHE A 160 20.75 -13.22 -0.41
N GLY A 161 19.90 -14.21 -0.11
CA GLY A 161 18.85 -14.09 0.89
C GLY A 161 17.63 -13.26 0.44
N PHE A 162 17.42 -13.06 -0.85
CA PHE A 162 16.22 -12.40 -1.36
C PHE A 162 14.97 -13.25 -1.09
N LYS A 163 13.93 -12.60 -0.57
CA LYS A 163 12.66 -13.25 -0.22
C LYS A 163 11.52 -12.71 -1.07
N VAL A 164 10.52 -13.55 -1.31
CA VAL A 164 9.28 -13.11 -1.97
C VAL A 164 8.61 -12.01 -1.16
N ARG A 165 7.99 -11.07 -1.86
CA ARG A 165 7.16 -10.02 -1.27
C ARG A 165 5.70 -10.40 -1.33
N ASP A 166 5.00 -10.18 -0.22
CA ASP A 166 3.56 -10.41 -0.15
C ASP A 166 2.79 -9.36 -0.95
N TYR A 167 1.60 -9.74 -1.41
CA TYR A 167 0.70 -8.84 -2.12
C TYR A 167 -0.21 -8.09 -1.14
N LEU A 168 -0.49 -6.85 -1.48
CA LEU A 168 -1.51 -6.06 -0.83
C LEU A 168 -2.90 -6.53 -1.26
N LYS A 169 -3.84 -6.54 -0.32
CA LYS A 169 -5.23 -6.82 -0.59
C LYS A 169 -5.81 -5.69 -1.47
N THR A 170 -6.27 -6.04 -2.64
CA THR A 170 -7.12 -5.18 -3.45
C THR A 170 -8.55 -5.53 -3.10
N GLU A 171 -9.32 -4.57 -2.62
CA GLU A 171 -10.76 -4.76 -2.52
C GLU A 171 -11.27 -4.97 -3.94
N ASP A 172 -11.71 -6.18 -4.23
CA ASP A 172 -12.56 -6.43 -5.38
C ASP A 172 -13.83 -5.58 -5.14
N LYS A 173 -13.91 -4.40 -5.75
CA LYS A 173 -15.24 -3.82 -5.97
C LYS A 173 -15.99 -4.92 -6.71
N LYS A 174 -16.92 -5.58 -6.01
CA LYS A 174 -17.98 -6.33 -6.66
C LYS A 174 -18.52 -5.40 -7.75
N THR A 175 -18.15 -5.71 -8.97
CA THR A 175 -18.78 -5.16 -10.15
C THR A 175 -20.15 -5.83 -10.20
N GLU A 176 -21.04 -5.46 -9.27
CA GLU A 176 -22.46 -5.68 -9.47
C GLU A 176 -22.80 -4.82 -10.70
N MET A 177 -22.80 -5.46 -11.85
CA MET A 177 -23.45 -4.88 -13.01
C MET A 177 -24.83 -4.42 -12.55
N PRO A 178 -25.20 -3.15 -12.77
CA PRO A 178 -26.58 -2.72 -12.54
C PRO A 178 -27.47 -3.69 -13.30
N SER A 179 -28.35 -4.40 -12.60
CA SER A 179 -29.35 -5.21 -13.26
C SER A 179 -30.23 -4.24 -14.06
N LEU A 180 -30.00 -4.19 -15.36
CA LEU A 180 -30.95 -3.58 -16.29
C LEU A 180 -32.26 -4.40 -16.21
N LYS A 181 -33.16 -4.00 -15.31
CA LYS A 181 -34.55 -4.41 -15.42
C LYS A 181 -35.11 -3.68 -16.61
N ILE A 182 -35.25 -4.41 -17.71
CA ILE A 182 -36.11 -4.05 -18.85
C ILE A 182 -37.56 -4.26 -18.44
#